data_bebcdfddd6ed386072dd4ab7abd213d7
#
_entry.id   bebcdfddd6ed386072dd4ab7abd213d7
#
_cell.length_a   1.000
_cell.length_b   1.000
_cell.length_c   1.000
_cell.angle_alpha   90.00
_cell.angle_beta   90.00
_cell.angle_gamma   90.00
#
_symmetry.space_group_name_H-M   'P 1'
#
loop_
_entity.id
_entity.type
_entity.pdbx_description
1 polymer ?
#
loop_
_entity_poly.entity_id
_entity_poly.type
_entity_poly.pdbx_seq_one_letter_code
_entity_poly.pdbx_strand_id
1 'polypeptide(L)'
;MGLIAILAQGFVLFFFSELFFWARPTEVALGHPHCLDGWLIYSYLGLLLSICLQFFQVGRQEPQKASLCNQWPAIYLCGALYGWFAEGAVVHTMYDSFPINIAHTGLSWHALLSVLIGRMLLPRLLQSTSAGKLLLLAIGLGLYWGYWAVFWWYDLKAAVSPADFLAFSMQSTAALALAYLFSNLCGDRNRVPVWLSIASLVLLAVIYLPYAVTQPVHACIFFTACGITVFFLLKHRQAFGSPPSDQPKAAQAARGRGKVNLRLVGNLFILTAMPATASLVYLFFVFLSAAAGCILPTGWLIYVVNLAVCLWLYVKAARQLNGSKPAA
;
A
#
# COMPACT_ATOMS: atom_id res chain seq x y z
N MET A 1 -8.69 -1.53 17.58
CA MET A 1 -7.54 -0.83 16.99
C MET A 1 -7.41 0.53 17.67
N GLY A 2 -6.22 0.91 18.16
CA GLY A 2 -6.03 2.21 18.81
C GLY A 2 -5.75 3.32 17.79
N LEU A 3 -6.03 4.57 18.11
CA LEU A 3 -5.83 5.72 17.23
C LEU A 3 -4.39 5.79 16.68
N ILE A 4 -3.39 5.62 17.54
CA ILE A 4 -1.96 5.65 17.14
C ILE A 4 -1.66 4.57 16.09
N ALA A 5 -2.25 3.37 16.21
CA ALA A 5 -2.08 2.31 15.23
C ALA A 5 -2.74 2.66 13.88
N ILE A 6 -3.92 3.31 13.91
CA ILE A 6 -4.60 3.78 12.69
C ILE A 6 -3.73 4.83 12.00
N LEU A 7 -3.25 5.82 12.72
CA LEU A 7 -2.43 6.90 12.16
C LEU A 7 -1.08 6.39 11.64
N ALA A 8 -0.39 5.52 12.39
CA ALA A 8 0.88 4.94 11.96
C ALA A 8 0.72 4.09 10.69
N GLN A 9 -0.31 3.24 10.63
CA GLN A 9 -0.60 2.44 9.45
C GLN A 9 -1.09 3.30 8.28
N GLY A 10 -1.85 4.35 8.56
CA GLY A 10 -2.26 5.35 7.58
C GLY A 10 -1.07 6.05 6.95
N PHE A 11 -0.04 6.37 7.75
CA PHE A 11 1.19 6.98 7.21
C PHE A 11 1.95 6.01 6.30
N VAL A 12 2.04 4.73 6.64
CA VAL A 12 2.66 3.73 5.75
C VAL A 12 1.95 3.70 4.40
N LEU A 13 0.61 3.68 4.39
CA LEU A 13 -0.17 3.69 3.17
C LEU A 13 0.01 5.01 2.41
N PHE A 14 -0.04 6.14 3.10
CA PHE A 14 0.20 7.46 2.54
C PHE A 14 1.59 7.57 1.88
N PHE A 15 2.63 7.06 2.55
CA PHE A 15 3.98 7.07 2.00
C PHE A 15 4.03 6.36 0.64
N PHE A 16 3.53 5.12 0.56
CA PHE A 16 3.57 4.33 -0.67
C PHE A 16 2.57 4.76 -1.73
N SER A 17 1.53 5.50 -1.35
CA SER A 17 0.51 5.98 -2.28
C SER A 17 0.81 7.37 -2.83
N GLU A 18 1.50 8.23 -2.05
CA GLU A 18 1.67 9.63 -2.40
C GLU A 18 3.13 10.09 -2.41
N LEU A 19 3.92 9.80 -1.37
CA LEU A 19 5.27 10.35 -1.25
C LEU A 19 6.28 9.62 -2.14
N PHE A 20 6.11 8.31 -2.30
CA PHE A 20 7.06 7.40 -2.95
C PHE A 20 7.26 7.63 -4.45
N PHE A 21 6.42 8.44 -5.10
CA PHE A 21 6.52 8.70 -6.54
C PHE A 21 7.11 10.05 -6.88
N TRP A 22 7.17 10.97 -5.92
CA TRP A 22 7.53 12.35 -6.17
C TRP A 22 9.03 12.61 -6.02
N ALA A 23 9.51 13.58 -6.79
CA ALA A 23 10.90 14.08 -6.70
C ALA A 23 11.05 15.22 -5.70
N ARG A 24 9.98 15.87 -5.34
CA ARG A 24 9.94 17.01 -4.41
C ARG A 24 8.68 16.99 -3.58
N PRO A 25 8.67 17.76 -2.48
CA PRO A 25 7.44 18.10 -1.81
C PRO A 25 6.48 18.76 -2.82
N THR A 26 5.42 18.08 -3.17
CA THR A 26 4.25 18.68 -3.82
C THR A 26 3.33 19.25 -2.76
N GLU A 27 2.13 19.64 -3.11
CA GLU A 27 1.11 20.06 -2.14
C GLU A 27 0.86 19.03 -1.03
N VAL A 28 1.28 17.79 -1.25
CA VAL A 28 1.14 16.64 -0.33
C VAL A 28 2.38 16.42 0.56
N ALA A 29 3.38 17.31 0.51
CA ALA A 29 4.65 17.12 1.20
C ALA A 29 4.59 17.27 2.71
N LEU A 30 5.53 16.58 3.37
CA LEU A 30 5.80 16.78 4.80
C LEU A 30 6.03 18.29 5.08
N GLY A 31 5.19 18.86 5.95
CA GLY A 31 5.24 20.28 6.32
C GLY A 31 4.27 21.19 5.56
N HIS A 32 3.60 20.72 4.51
CA HIS A 32 2.52 21.47 3.86
C HIS A 32 1.17 21.17 4.53
N PRO A 33 0.22 22.11 4.64
CA PRO A 33 -1.10 21.86 5.23
C PRO A 33 -1.81 20.63 4.65
N HIS A 34 -1.74 20.45 3.34
CA HIS A 34 -2.37 19.31 2.65
C HIS A 34 -1.73 17.94 2.95
N CYS A 35 -0.51 17.89 3.49
CA CYS A 35 0.09 16.64 3.95
C CYS A 35 -0.70 16.00 5.09
N LEU A 36 -1.21 16.80 6.01
CA LEU A 36 -2.03 16.32 7.11
C LEU A 36 -3.35 15.75 6.59
N ASP A 37 -3.99 16.42 5.65
CA ASP A 37 -5.24 15.98 5.04
C ASP A 37 -5.05 14.65 4.31
N GLY A 38 -4.02 14.52 3.48
CA GLY A 38 -3.66 13.28 2.82
C GLY A 38 -3.41 12.14 3.82
N TRP A 39 -2.61 12.39 4.85
CA TRP A 39 -2.36 11.38 5.90
C TRP A 39 -3.65 10.94 6.62
N LEU A 40 -4.56 11.86 6.93
CA LEU A 40 -5.84 11.54 7.57
C LEU A 40 -6.75 10.72 6.64
N ILE A 41 -6.82 11.07 5.35
CA ILE A 41 -7.54 10.31 4.32
C ILE A 41 -6.99 8.87 4.24
N TYR A 42 -5.67 8.71 4.15
CA TYR A 42 -5.04 7.39 4.10
C TYR A 42 -5.15 6.63 5.42
N SER A 43 -5.28 7.31 6.54
CA SER A 43 -5.59 6.68 7.84
C SER A 43 -7.01 6.12 7.85
N TYR A 44 -7.96 6.84 7.30
CA TYR A 44 -9.34 6.36 7.11
C TYR A 44 -9.40 5.19 6.11
N LEU A 45 -8.74 5.31 4.96
CA LEU A 45 -8.64 4.23 3.97
C LEU A 45 -7.94 2.98 4.54
N GLY A 46 -6.93 3.16 5.39
CA GLY A 46 -6.26 2.09 6.15
C GLY A 46 -7.19 1.39 7.14
N LEU A 47 -8.14 2.13 7.73
CA LEU A 47 -9.20 1.55 8.54
C LEU A 47 -10.14 0.68 7.69
N LEU A 48 -10.57 1.15 6.52
CA LEU A 48 -11.38 0.37 5.57
C LEU A 48 -10.64 -0.90 5.10
N LEU A 49 -9.35 -0.80 4.78
CA LEU A 49 -8.51 -1.96 4.49
C LEU A 49 -8.50 -2.96 5.65
N SER A 50 -8.37 -2.48 6.88
CA SER A 50 -8.38 -3.33 8.08
C SER A 50 -9.73 -4.03 8.28
N ILE A 51 -10.82 -3.37 7.94
CA ILE A 51 -12.17 -3.94 7.92
C ILE A 51 -12.26 -5.05 6.85
N CYS A 52 -11.78 -4.82 5.64
CA CYS A 52 -11.74 -5.82 4.57
C CYS A 52 -10.92 -7.05 4.99
N LEU A 53 -9.68 -6.85 5.48
CA LEU A 53 -8.83 -7.95 5.96
C LEU A 53 -9.50 -8.74 7.08
N GLN A 54 -10.19 -8.05 8.00
CA GLN A 54 -10.93 -8.68 9.09
C GLN A 54 -12.14 -9.45 8.58
N PHE A 55 -12.94 -8.89 7.69
CA PHE A 55 -14.15 -9.48 7.15
C PHE A 55 -13.84 -10.74 6.33
N PHE A 56 -12.83 -10.68 5.47
CA PHE A 56 -12.40 -11.81 4.64
C PHE A 56 -11.43 -12.76 5.35
N GLN A 57 -11.15 -12.53 6.65
CA GLN A 57 -10.31 -13.37 7.51
C GLN A 57 -8.86 -13.52 7.00
N VAL A 58 -8.36 -12.54 6.28
CA VAL A 58 -7.00 -12.50 5.75
C VAL A 58 -6.02 -12.23 6.90
N GLY A 59 -4.94 -13.02 6.99
CA GLY A 59 -3.91 -12.86 8.02
C GLY A 59 -4.21 -13.52 9.37
N ARG A 60 -5.33 -14.24 9.52
CA ARG A 60 -5.75 -14.87 10.79
C ARG A 60 -5.23 -16.29 11.03
N GLN A 61 -4.64 -16.92 10.04
CA GLN A 61 -4.15 -18.29 10.16
C GLN A 61 -3.01 -18.44 11.17
N GLU A 62 -2.88 -19.64 11.74
CA GLU A 62 -1.78 -19.97 12.66
C GLU A 62 -0.42 -19.66 12.04
N PRO A 63 0.58 -19.23 12.85
CA PRO A 63 1.90 -18.81 12.35
C PRO A 63 2.60 -19.86 11.49
N GLN A 64 2.35 -21.14 11.72
CA GLN A 64 2.95 -22.25 10.98
C GLN A 64 2.33 -22.50 9.60
N LYS A 65 1.06 -22.12 9.37
CA LYS A 65 0.36 -22.25 8.09
C LYS A 65 0.25 -20.91 7.34
N ALA A 66 0.57 -19.80 7.99
CA ALA A 66 0.38 -18.44 7.49
C ALA A 66 1.60 -17.89 6.72
N SER A 67 2.22 -18.72 5.87
CA SER A 67 3.23 -18.20 4.94
C SER A 67 2.60 -17.08 4.09
N LEU A 68 3.31 -15.95 3.93
CA LEU A 68 2.91 -14.87 3.02
C LEU A 68 2.62 -15.43 1.61
N CYS A 69 3.37 -16.48 1.21
CA CYS A 69 3.19 -17.17 -0.07
C CYS A 69 1.81 -17.77 -0.25
N ASN A 70 1.11 -18.15 0.83
CA ASN A 70 -0.23 -18.73 0.74
C ASN A 70 -1.34 -17.68 0.85
N GLN A 71 -1.05 -16.50 1.40
CA GLN A 71 -2.04 -15.46 1.66
C GLN A 71 -1.95 -14.25 0.71
N TRP A 72 -0.85 -14.15 -0.07
CA TRP A 72 -0.66 -13.00 -0.93
C TRP A 72 -1.83 -12.74 -1.88
N PRO A 73 -2.57 -13.75 -2.41
CA PRO A 73 -3.67 -13.48 -3.31
C PRO A 73 -4.80 -12.73 -2.63
N ALA A 74 -5.19 -13.17 -1.43
CA ALA A 74 -6.24 -12.51 -0.67
C ALA A 74 -5.81 -11.12 -0.17
N ILE A 75 -4.54 -10.96 0.24
CA ILE A 75 -3.97 -9.67 0.61
C ILE A 75 -4.00 -8.71 -0.59
N TYR A 76 -3.56 -9.17 -1.76
CA TYR A 76 -3.52 -8.37 -2.98
C TYR A 76 -4.93 -7.93 -3.43
N LEU A 77 -5.93 -8.83 -3.36
CA LEU A 77 -7.30 -8.48 -3.69
C LEU A 77 -7.94 -7.54 -2.64
N CYS A 78 -7.63 -7.67 -1.35
CA CYS A 78 -8.00 -6.64 -0.36
C CYS A 78 -7.33 -5.30 -0.67
N GLY A 79 -6.08 -5.33 -1.16
CA GLY A 79 -5.39 -4.15 -1.66
C GLY A 79 -6.04 -3.54 -2.89
N ALA A 80 -6.59 -4.36 -3.79
CA ALA A 80 -7.36 -3.88 -4.95
C ALA A 80 -8.63 -3.14 -4.50
N LEU A 81 -9.38 -3.69 -3.54
CA LEU A 81 -10.53 -2.98 -2.94
C LEU A 81 -10.11 -1.65 -2.31
N TYR A 82 -9.02 -1.67 -1.54
CA TYR A 82 -8.47 -0.44 -0.96
C TYR A 82 -8.13 0.59 -2.03
N GLY A 83 -7.46 0.17 -3.12
CA GLY A 83 -7.10 1.06 -4.23
C GLY A 83 -8.33 1.66 -4.92
N TRP A 84 -9.37 0.86 -5.14
CA TRP A 84 -10.59 1.38 -5.75
C TRP A 84 -11.42 2.24 -4.78
N PHE A 85 -11.37 2.00 -3.47
CA PHE A 85 -11.95 2.94 -2.50
C PHE A 85 -11.22 4.29 -2.53
N ALA A 86 -9.88 4.28 -2.63
CA ALA A 86 -9.11 5.50 -2.77
C ALA A 86 -9.44 6.22 -4.09
N GLU A 87 -9.16 5.56 -5.20
CA GLU A 87 -9.15 6.15 -6.54
C GLU A 87 -10.55 6.27 -7.17
N GLY A 88 -11.47 5.40 -6.78
CA GLY A 88 -12.82 5.38 -7.35
C GLY A 88 -13.86 6.08 -6.50
N ALA A 89 -13.76 5.96 -5.15
CA ALA A 89 -14.80 6.52 -4.27
C ALA A 89 -14.40 7.84 -3.61
N VAL A 90 -13.10 8.10 -3.38
CA VAL A 90 -12.64 9.29 -2.67
C VAL A 90 -12.05 10.33 -3.63
N VAL A 91 -11.10 9.93 -4.49
CA VAL A 91 -10.35 10.85 -5.35
C VAL A 91 -10.91 10.92 -6.77
N HIS A 92 -11.56 9.87 -7.26
CA HIS A 92 -12.18 9.69 -8.58
C HIS A 92 -11.23 9.58 -9.77
N THR A 93 -9.91 9.56 -9.57
CA THR A 93 -8.88 9.43 -10.63
C THR A 93 -8.90 8.09 -11.36
N MET A 94 -9.57 7.08 -10.80
CA MET A 94 -9.82 5.79 -11.46
C MET A 94 -10.46 5.93 -12.83
N TYR A 95 -11.20 7.01 -13.08
CA TYR A 95 -12.00 7.24 -14.27
C TYR A 95 -11.31 8.11 -15.32
N ASP A 96 -10.25 8.85 -14.97
CA ASP A 96 -9.61 9.86 -15.83
C ASP A 96 -9.01 9.27 -17.11
N SER A 97 -8.44 8.07 -17.04
CA SER A 97 -7.84 7.35 -18.17
C SER A 97 -8.38 5.93 -18.25
N PHE A 98 -9.71 5.79 -18.24
CA PHE A 98 -10.36 4.48 -18.34
C PHE A 98 -9.98 3.78 -19.66
N PRO A 99 -9.68 2.46 -19.65
CA PRO A 99 -9.68 1.52 -18.51
C PRO A 99 -8.34 1.42 -17.76
N ILE A 100 -7.35 2.22 -18.10
CA ILE A 100 -5.96 2.07 -17.66
C ILE A 100 -5.82 2.29 -16.15
N ASN A 101 -6.42 3.35 -15.62
CA ASN A 101 -6.27 3.73 -14.21
C ASN A 101 -6.92 2.74 -13.23
N ILE A 102 -7.88 1.92 -13.66
CA ILE A 102 -8.37 0.81 -12.82
C ILE A 102 -7.23 -0.09 -12.37
N ALA A 103 -6.31 -0.39 -13.28
CA ALA A 103 -5.19 -1.27 -12.99
C ALA A 103 -3.94 -0.50 -12.56
N HIS A 104 -3.67 0.67 -13.17
CA HIS A 104 -2.45 1.41 -12.88
C HIS A 104 -2.45 1.99 -11.46
N THR A 105 -3.40 2.83 -11.11
CA THR A 105 -3.45 3.40 -9.76
C THR A 105 -3.94 2.39 -8.74
N GLY A 106 -5.06 1.73 -8.98
CA GLY A 106 -5.68 0.80 -8.03
C GLY A 106 -4.84 -0.44 -7.74
N LEU A 107 -4.29 -1.10 -8.75
CA LEU A 107 -3.55 -2.35 -8.56
C LEU A 107 -2.05 -2.14 -8.35
N SER A 108 -1.41 -1.25 -9.14
CA SER A 108 0.03 -1.09 -9.07
C SER A 108 0.44 -0.31 -7.81
N TRP A 109 -0.14 0.84 -7.61
CA TRP A 109 0.26 1.71 -6.49
C TRP A 109 -0.35 1.24 -5.17
N HIS A 110 -1.63 0.94 -5.17
CA HIS A 110 -2.31 0.62 -3.93
C HIS A 110 -2.23 -0.85 -3.56
N ALA A 111 -2.62 -1.77 -4.45
CA ALA A 111 -2.62 -3.19 -4.09
C ALA A 111 -1.20 -3.75 -3.94
N LEU A 112 -0.30 -3.45 -4.89
CA LEU A 112 1.07 -3.98 -4.86
C LEU A 112 1.96 -3.22 -3.88
N LEU A 113 2.15 -1.90 -4.10
CA LEU A 113 3.13 -1.14 -3.33
C LEU A 113 2.63 -0.82 -1.92
N SER A 114 1.44 -0.21 -1.80
CA SER A 114 0.97 0.23 -0.48
C SER A 114 0.57 -0.93 0.41
N VAL A 115 -0.19 -1.91 -0.10
CA VAL A 115 -0.73 -2.99 0.73
C VAL A 115 0.20 -4.18 0.79
N LEU A 116 0.53 -4.81 -0.36
CA LEU A 116 1.32 -6.04 -0.34
C LEU A 116 2.74 -5.81 0.14
N ILE A 117 3.42 -4.77 -0.36
CA ILE A 117 4.80 -4.45 0.04
C ILE A 117 4.82 -3.65 1.33
N GLY A 118 4.24 -2.45 1.34
CA GLY A 118 4.34 -1.51 2.46
C GLY A 118 3.68 -2.02 3.73
N ARG A 119 2.44 -2.46 3.63
CA ARG A 119 1.64 -2.86 4.80
C ARG A 119 1.93 -4.28 5.28
N MET A 120 2.32 -5.21 4.39
CA MET A 120 2.42 -6.64 4.74
C MET A 120 3.83 -7.22 4.66
N LEU A 121 4.60 -6.96 3.60
CA LEU A 121 5.92 -7.56 3.41
C LEU A 121 7.00 -6.85 4.25
N LEU A 122 7.09 -5.53 4.17
CA LEU A 122 8.10 -4.75 4.88
C LEU A 122 8.07 -4.95 6.41
N PRO A 123 6.92 -4.87 7.10
CA PRO A 123 6.89 -5.11 8.55
C PRO A 123 7.39 -6.49 8.95
N ARG A 124 7.15 -7.52 8.11
CA ARG A 124 7.66 -8.88 8.35
C ARG A 124 9.18 -8.97 8.18
N LEU A 125 9.72 -8.31 7.15
CA LEU A 125 11.16 -8.26 6.93
C LEU A 125 11.88 -7.44 8.01
N LEU A 126 11.28 -6.34 8.46
CA LEU A 126 11.81 -5.54 9.57
C LEU A 126 11.92 -6.34 10.89
N GLN A 127 11.06 -7.31 11.09
CA GLN A 127 11.10 -8.20 12.27
C GLN A 127 11.91 -9.49 12.04
N SER A 128 12.31 -9.78 10.80
CA SER A 128 13.03 -10.99 10.45
C SER A 128 14.52 -10.91 10.76
N THR A 129 15.18 -12.07 10.74
CA THR A 129 16.66 -12.17 10.83
C THR A 129 17.34 -11.94 9.48
N SER A 130 16.59 -11.81 8.40
CA SER A 130 17.12 -11.76 7.04
C SER A 130 17.36 -10.31 6.59
N ALA A 131 18.41 -9.68 7.13
CA ALA A 131 18.81 -8.32 6.75
C ALA A 131 19.11 -8.19 5.24
N GLY A 132 19.68 -9.23 4.60
CA GLY A 132 19.95 -9.23 3.17
C GLY A 132 18.69 -9.14 2.30
N LYS A 133 17.59 -9.83 2.67
CA LYS A 133 16.31 -9.71 1.94
C LYS A 133 15.71 -8.32 2.10
N LEU A 134 15.81 -7.73 3.28
CA LEU A 134 15.35 -6.36 3.52
C LEU A 134 16.17 -5.35 2.70
N LEU A 135 17.50 -5.51 2.68
CA LEU A 135 18.38 -4.66 1.89
C LEU A 135 18.08 -4.75 0.39
N LEU A 136 17.91 -5.96 -0.14
CA LEU A 136 17.54 -6.16 -1.55
C LEU A 136 16.18 -5.50 -1.89
N LEU A 137 15.20 -5.63 -1.00
CA LEU A 137 13.91 -4.96 -1.19
C LEU A 137 14.06 -3.44 -1.12
N ALA A 138 14.83 -2.91 -0.16
CA ALA A 138 15.06 -1.47 -0.03
C ALA A 138 15.78 -0.90 -1.27
N ILE A 139 16.79 -1.60 -1.79
CA ILE A 139 17.47 -1.23 -3.05
C ILE A 139 16.47 -1.28 -4.21
N GLY A 140 15.69 -2.35 -4.37
CA GLY A 140 14.69 -2.47 -5.44
C GLY A 140 13.64 -1.35 -5.41
N LEU A 141 13.15 -1.02 -4.21
CA LEU A 141 12.24 0.11 -4.02
C LEU A 141 12.92 1.44 -4.34
N GLY A 142 14.20 1.60 -3.98
CA GLY A 142 14.98 2.79 -4.31
C GLY A 142 15.17 2.96 -5.82
N LEU A 143 15.52 1.88 -6.54
CA LEU A 143 15.61 1.89 -8.01
C LEU A 143 14.29 2.33 -8.63
N TYR A 144 13.18 1.77 -8.16
CA TYR A 144 11.85 2.10 -8.64
C TYR A 144 11.49 3.57 -8.35
N TRP A 145 11.72 4.06 -7.12
CA TRP A 145 11.43 5.45 -6.73
C TRP A 145 12.24 6.45 -7.56
N GLY A 146 13.58 6.26 -7.63
CA GLY A 146 14.44 7.18 -8.36
C GLY A 146 14.08 7.28 -9.85
N TYR A 147 13.67 6.16 -10.45
CA TYR A 147 13.20 6.14 -11.83
C TYR A 147 11.84 6.84 -12.00
N TRP A 148 10.86 6.59 -11.10
CA TRP A 148 9.56 7.27 -11.11
C TRP A 148 9.69 8.77 -10.90
N ALA A 149 10.56 9.20 -9.99
CA ALA A 149 10.79 10.61 -9.71
C ALA A 149 11.25 11.38 -10.95
N VAL A 150 11.99 10.72 -11.86
CA VAL A 150 12.38 11.32 -13.15
C VAL A 150 11.20 11.44 -14.12
N PHE A 151 10.26 10.52 -14.09
CA PHE A 151 9.10 10.52 -14.98
C PHE A 151 8.26 11.81 -14.86
N TRP A 152 8.07 12.30 -13.64
CA TRP A 152 7.29 13.51 -13.37
C TRP A 152 7.94 14.82 -13.83
N TRP A 153 9.17 14.80 -14.32
CA TRP A 153 9.77 16.02 -14.91
C TRP A 153 8.98 16.53 -16.12
N TYR A 154 8.33 15.64 -16.87
CA TYR A 154 7.50 16.02 -18.00
C TYR A 154 6.34 16.92 -17.56
N ASP A 155 5.67 16.57 -16.49
CA ASP A 155 4.50 17.29 -16.00
C ASP A 155 4.90 18.59 -15.26
N LEU A 156 6.04 18.59 -14.59
CA LEU A 156 6.47 19.70 -13.73
C LEU A 156 7.32 20.75 -14.44
N LYS A 157 7.70 20.55 -15.70
CA LYS A 157 8.54 21.43 -16.55
C LYS A 157 9.87 21.90 -15.91
N ALA A 158 10.27 21.32 -14.77
CA ALA A 158 11.52 21.63 -14.09
C ALA A 158 12.03 20.42 -13.32
N ALA A 159 13.28 20.05 -13.54
CA ALA A 159 13.97 19.06 -12.73
C ALA A 159 14.18 19.60 -11.31
N VAL A 160 13.97 18.75 -10.31
CA VAL A 160 14.33 19.05 -8.93
C VAL A 160 15.83 18.84 -8.76
N SER A 161 16.50 19.65 -7.92
CA SER A 161 17.91 19.41 -7.66
C SER A 161 18.13 18.03 -7.00
N PRO A 162 19.21 17.30 -7.32
CA PRO A 162 19.50 16.02 -6.67
C PRO A 162 19.62 16.12 -5.14
N ALA A 163 20.07 17.27 -4.63
CA ALA A 163 20.17 17.52 -3.20
C ALA A 163 18.78 17.65 -2.54
N ASP A 164 17.86 18.36 -3.20
CA ASP A 164 16.48 18.48 -2.70
C ASP A 164 15.76 17.15 -2.75
N PHE A 165 15.96 16.35 -3.81
CA PHE A 165 15.39 15.00 -3.88
C PHE A 165 15.95 14.09 -2.78
N LEU A 166 17.26 14.12 -2.52
CA LEU A 166 17.88 13.38 -1.43
C LEU A 166 17.27 13.79 -0.08
N ALA A 167 17.18 15.09 0.17
CA ALA A 167 16.60 15.60 1.43
C ALA A 167 15.15 15.15 1.59
N PHE A 168 14.32 15.29 0.57
CA PHE A 168 12.93 14.87 0.56
C PHE A 168 12.79 13.35 0.78
N SER A 169 13.53 12.54 0.05
CA SER A 169 13.45 11.09 0.15
C SER A 169 13.94 10.56 1.50
N MET A 170 14.99 11.16 2.07
CA MET A 170 15.48 10.82 3.41
C MET A 170 14.47 11.20 4.51
N GLN A 171 13.90 12.39 4.47
CA GLN A 171 12.88 12.85 5.43
C GLN A 171 11.64 11.95 5.38
N SER A 172 11.14 11.66 4.17
CA SER A 172 9.98 10.80 3.96
C SER A 172 10.24 9.37 4.48
N THR A 173 11.45 8.84 4.23
CA THR A 173 11.83 7.50 4.74
C THR A 173 12.02 7.49 6.24
N ALA A 174 12.54 8.55 6.84
CA ALA A 174 12.64 8.66 8.31
C ALA A 174 11.24 8.66 8.96
N ALA A 175 10.29 9.39 8.39
CA ALA A 175 8.91 9.39 8.85
C ALA A 175 8.24 8.00 8.67
N LEU A 176 8.53 7.30 7.56
CA LEU A 176 8.10 5.90 7.35
C LEU A 176 8.68 4.97 8.43
N ALA A 177 9.96 5.11 8.76
CA ALA A 177 10.60 4.31 9.82
C ALA A 177 9.93 4.53 11.18
N LEU A 178 9.60 5.78 11.51
CA LEU A 178 8.83 6.12 12.72
C LEU A 178 7.43 5.49 12.69
N ALA A 179 6.75 5.53 11.55
CA ALA A 179 5.44 4.91 11.41
C ALA A 179 5.49 3.39 11.65
N TYR A 180 6.51 2.70 11.14
CA TYR A 180 6.72 1.28 11.44
C TYR A 180 7.04 1.03 12.90
N LEU A 181 7.85 1.88 13.52
CA LEU A 181 8.15 1.78 14.94
C LEU A 181 6.88 1.92 15.80
N PHE A 182 6.07 2.94 15.57
CA PHE A 182 4.80 3.15 16.27
C PHE A 182 3.79 2.03 16.00
N SER A 183 3.69 1.56 14.76
CA SER A 183 2.84 0.42 14.41
C SER A 183 3.25 -0.84 15.20
N ASN A 184 4.56 -1.10 15.33
CA ASN A 184 5.07 -2.23 16.10
C ASN A 184 4.80 -2.07 17.62
N LEU A 185 4.98 -0.86 18.18
CA LEU A 185 4.70 -0.58 19.59
C LEU A 185 3.23 -0.77 19.95
N CYS A 186 2.32 -0.43 19.04
CA CYS A 186 0.88 -0.62 19.25
C CYS A 186 0.46 -2.09 19.23
N GLY A 187 1.31 -2.97 18.71
CA GLY A 187 1.03 -4.40 18.58
C GLY A 187 -0.10 -4.70 17.61
N ASP A 188 -0.34 -5.99 17.42
CA ASP A 188 -1.27 -6.53 16.40
C ASP A 188 -2.75 -6.48 16.84
N ARG A 189 -3.17 -5.48 17.60
CA ARG A 189 -4.57 -5.27 17.98
C ARG A 189 -5.40 -4.74 16.80
N ASN A 190 -5.36 -5.48 15.69
CA ASN A 190 -6.00 -5.09 14.44
C ASN A 190 -7.51 -5.35 14.39
N ARG A 191 -8.16 -5.66 15.52
CA ARG A 191 -9.61 -5.82 15.51
C ARG A 191 -10.29 -4.46 15.52
N VAL A 192 -10.98 -4.18 14.42
CA VAL A 192 -11.87 -3.03 14.30
C VAL A 192 -13.20 -3.40 14.96
N PRO A 193 -13.71 -2.62 15.93
CA PRO A 193 -15.03 -2.86 16.51
C PRO A 193 -16.12 -2.77 15.44
N VAL A 194 -17.20 -3.54 15.62
CA VAL A 194 -18.31 -3.59 14.66
C VAL A 194 -18.92 -2.22 14.41
N TRP A 195 -19.16 -1.45 15.47
CA TRP A 195 -19.72 -0.11 15.34
C TRP A 195 -18.83 0.81 14.49
N LEU A 196 -17.49 0.75 14.69
CA LEU A 196 -16.55 1.55 13.91
C LEU A 196 -16.49 1.09 12.44
N SER A 197 -16.65 -0.23 12.19
CA SER A 197 -16.76 -0.76 10.84
C SER A 197 -18.00 -0.24 10.13
N ILE A 198 -19.14 -0.26 10.79
CA ILE A 198 -20.41 0.27 10.25
C ILE A 198 -20.27 1.78 9.98
N ALA A 199 -19.79 2.55 10.96
CA ALA A 199 -19.62 3.99 10.81
C ALA A 199 -18.68 4.34 9.64
N SER A 200 -17.58 3.58 9.47
CA SER A 200 -16.64 3.82 8.37
C SER A 200 -17.26 3.49 7.00
N LEU A 201 -18.05 2.41 6.89
CA LEU A 201 -18.73 2.08 5.64
C LEU A 201 -19.86 3.07 5.31
N VAL A 202 -20.59 3.55 6.31
CA VAL A 202 -21.59 4.62 6.13
C VAL A 202 -20.91 5.91 5.66
N LEU A 203 -19.78 6.29 6.26
CA LEU A 203 -19.02 7.46 5.82
C LEU A 203 -18.55 7.31 4.35
N LEU A 204 -18.05 6.13 3.96
CA LEU A 204 -17.69 5.88 2.56
C LEU A 204 -18.90 6.05 1.62
N ALA A 205 -20.05 5.52 2.02
CA ALA A 205 -21.28 5.66 1.24
C ALA A 205 -21.71 7.13 1.14
N VAL A 206 -21.63 7.91 2.23
CA VAL A 206 -21.96 9.33 2.22
C VAL A 206 -21.03 10.14 1.32
N ILE A 207 -19.72 9.82 1.30
CA ILE A 207 -18.76 10.48 0.42
C ILE A 207 -19.04 10.11 -1.05
N TYR A 208 -19.29 8.84 -1.34
CA TYR A 208 -19.40 8.35 -2.72
C TYR A 208 -20.79 8.56 -3.35
N LEU A 209 -21.86 8.51 -2.58
CA LEU A 209 -23.24 8.53 -3.10
C LEU A 209 -23.54 9.76 -3.98
N PRO A 210 -23.18 10.99 -3.60
CA PRO A 210 -23.42 12.18 -4.45
C PRO A 210 -22.74 12.04 -5.83
N TYR A 211 -21.50 11.54 -5.84
CA TYR A 211 -20.78 11.29 -7.08
C TYR A 211 -21.43 10.16 -7.92
N ALA A 212 -21.80 9.06 -7.29
CA ALA A 212 -22.43 7.92 -7.96
C ALA A 212 -23.76 8.27 -8.63
N VAL A 213 -24.55 9.18 -8.02
CA VAL A 213 -25.83 9.66 -8.58
C VAL A 213 -25.59 10.54 -9.80
N THR A 214 -24.57 11.40 -9.76
CA THR A 214 -24.24 12.30 -10.88
C THR A 214 -23.47 11.61 -12.01
N GLN A 215 -22.75 10.52 -11.69
CA GLN A 215 -21.91 9.77 -12.63
C GLN A 215 -22.25 8.27 -12.63
N PRO A 216 -23.42 7.85 -13.11
CA PRO A 216 -23.91 6.47 -13.00
C PRO A 216 -23.02 5.46 -13.73
N VAL A 217 -22.38 5.85 -14.84
CA VAL A 217 -21.44 4.97 -15.57
C VAL A 217 -20.20 4.67 -14.70
N HIS A 218 -19.64 5.68 -14.04
CA HIS A 218 -18.52 5.51 -13.11
C HIS A 218 -18.91 4.62 -11.90
N ALA A 219 -20.12 4.80 -11.41
CA ALA A 219 -20.68 3.95 -10.35
C ALA A 219 -20.78 2.47 -10.81
N CYS A 220 -21.26 2.21 -12.02
CA CYS A 220 -21.29 0.85 -12.58
C CYS A 220 -19.89 0.23 -12.66
N ILE A 221 -18.89 0.98 -13.14
CA ILE A 221 -17.50 0.54 -13.22
C ILE A 221 -16.98 0.18 -11.82
N PHE A 222 -17.17 1.08 -10.86
CA PHE A 222 -16.72 0.88 -9.47
C PHE A 222 -17.36 -0.36 -8.81
N PHE A 223 -18.68 -0.47 -8.87
CA PHE A 223 -19.37 -1.60 -8.26
C PHE A 223 -19.04 -2.92 -8.97
N THR A 224 -18.81 -2.90 -10.29
CA THR A 224 -18.38 -4.09 -11.03
C THR A 224 -16.99 -4.55 -10.57
N ALA A 225 -16.01 -3.64 -10.53
CA ALA A 225 -14.65 -3.94 -10.08
C ALA A 225 -14.63 -4.46 -8.62
N CYS A 226 -15.32 -3.76 -7.73
CA CYS A 226 -15.47 -4.18 -6.32
C CYS A 226 -16.20 -5.51 -6.22
N GLY A 227 -17.30 -5.71 -6.93
CA GLY A 227 -18.12 -6.92 -6.89
C GLY A 227 -17.37 -8.17 -7.34
N ILE A 228 -16.62 -8.09 -8.45
CA ILE A 228 -15.77 -9.18 -8.94
C ILE A 228 -14.72 -9.54 -7.88
N THR A 229 -14.09 -8.56 -7.26
CA THR A 229 -13.07 -8.79 -6.25
C THR A 229 -13.63 -9.39 -4.98
N VAL A 230 -14.76 -8.86 -4.50
CA VAL A 230 -15.48 -9.40 -3.34
C VAL A 230 -15.89 -10.86 -3.57
N PHE A 231 -16.35 -11.20 -4.78
CA PHE A 231 -16.69 -12.59 -5.12
C PHE A 231 -15.51 -13.55 -4.87
N PHE A 232 -14.30 -13.24 -5.33
CA PHE A 232 -13.12 -14.08 -5.08
C PHE A 232 -12.71 -14.10 -3.60
N LEU A 233 -12.82 -12.99 -2.91
CA LEU A 233 -12.52 -12.90 -1.48
C LEU A 233 -13.53 -13.67 -0.63
N LEU A 234 -14.80 -13.73 -1.02
CA LEU A 234 -15.80 -14.58 -0.37
C LEU A 234 -15.47 -16.06 -0.53
N LYS A 235 -15.00 -16.49 -1.71
CA LYS A 235 -14.51 -17.87 -1.90
C LYS A 235 -13.32 -18.18 -0.98
N HIS A 236 -12.36 -17.26 -0.86
CA HIS A 236 -11.28 -17.39 0.11
C HIS A 236 -11.81 -17.56 1.53
N ARG A 237 -12.76 -16.72 1.95
CA ARG A 237 -13.36 -16.81 3.28
C ARG A 237 -14.07 -18.16 3.51
N GLN A 238 -14.75 -18.70 2.52
CA GLN A 238 -15.40 -20.03 2.61
C GLN A 238 -14.39 -21.16 2.72
N ALA A 239 -13.26 -21.08 1.98
CA ALA A 239 -12.23 -22.11 1.99
C ALA A 239 -11.38 -22.12 3.27
N PHE A 240 -11.18 -20.97 3.91
CA PHE A 240 -10.27 -20.80 5.05
C PHE A 240 -10.94 -20.25 6.30
N GLY A 241 -12.23 -20.00 6.25
CA GLY A 241 -12.99 -19.21 7.22
C GLY A 241 -13.64 -19.97 8.36
N SER A 242 -13.26 -21.23 8.65
CA SER A 242 -13.71 -21.86 9.89
C SER A 242 -13.26 -21.02 11.08
N PRO A 243 -14.18 -20.58 11.97
CA PRO A 243 -13.76 -19.88 13.18
C PRO A 243 -12.83 -20.82 13.94
N PRO A 244 -11.69 -20.36 14.46
CA PRO A 244 -10.93 -21.15 15.39
C PRO A 244 -11.82 -21.41 16.58
N SER A 245 -12.37 -22.63 16.67
CA SER A 245 -13.01 -23.11 17.87
C SER A 245 -11.96 -23.01 18.98
N ASP A 246 -12.26 -22.24 20.00
CA ASP A 246 -11.59 -22.26 21.29
C ASP A 246 -10.07 -22.02 21.34
N GLN A 247 -9.56 -21.03 20.59
CA GLN A 247 -8.24 -20.51 20.98
C GLN A 247 -8.34 -19.85 22.36
N PRO A 248 -7.63 -20.37 23.36
CA PRO A 248 -7.70 -19.83 24.72
C PRO A 248 -7.35 -18.33 24.67
N LYS A 249 -8.19 -17.51 25.32
CA LYS A 249 -8.02 -16.04 25.44
C LYS A 249 -6.61 -15.64 25.89
N ALA A 250 -5.90 -16.54 26.59
CA ALA A 250 -4.51 -16.40 26.98
C ALA A 250 -3.52 -16.34 25.81
N ALA A 251 -3.74 -17.13 24.74
CA ALA A 251 -2.88 -17.09 23.54
C ALA A 251 -3.06 -15.80 22.74
N GLN A 252 -4.25 -15.18 22.80
CA GLN A 252 -4.51 -13.86 22.22
C GLN A 252 -3.88 -12.72 23.04
N ALA A 253 -3.83 -12.86 24.36
CA ALA A 253 -3.20 -11.87 25.24
C ALA A 253 -1.67 -11.91 25.15
N ALA A 254 -1.07 -13.08 24.91
CA ALA A 254 0.38 -13.24 24.74
C ALA A 254 0.94 -12.64 23.45
N ARG A 255 0.10 -12.37 22.43
CA ARG A 255 0.42 -11.57 21.24
C ARG A 255 0.46 -10.05 21.54
N GLY A 256 0.59 -9.68 22.82
CA GLY A 256 0.64 -8.31 23.26
C GLY A 256 1.88 -7.57 22.82
N ARG A 257 1.76 -6.25 22.82
CA ARG A 257 2.72 -5.15 22.54
C ARG A 257 4.03 -5.61 21.91
N GLY A 258 4.23 -5.26 20.65
CA GLY A 258 5.50 -5.49 19.98
C GLY A 258 6.63 -4.91 20.84
N LYS A 259 7.61 -5.73 21.17
CA LYS A 259 8.80 -5.24 21.88
C LYS A 259 9.70 -4.58 20.85
N VAL A 260 10.07 -3.33 21.08
CA VAL A 260 11.17 -2.72 20.34
C VAL A 260 12.43 -3.46 20.76
N ASN A 261 13.00 -4.19 19.85
CA ASN A 261 14.29 -4.86 20.03
C ASN A 261 15.36 -4.18 19.17
N LEU A 262 16.61 -4.38 19.53
CA LEU A 262 17.76 -3.80 18.84
C LEU A 262 17.79 -4.19 17.35
N ARG A 263 17.28 -5.38 17.02
CA ARG A 263 17.16 -5.85 15.63
C ARG A 263 16.19 -5.00 14.81
N LEU A 264 15.01 -4.68 15.35
CA LEU A 264 14.06 -3.82 14.64
C LEU A 264 14.70 -2.46 14.34
N VAL A 265 15.37 -1.88 15.35
CA VAL A 265 16.07 -0.60 15.20
C VAL A 265 17.15 -0.71 14.10
N GLY A 266 17.99 -1.75 14.15
CA GLY A 266 19.00 -1.98 13.11
C GLY A 266 18.40 -2.16 11.71
N ASN A 267 17.29 -2.92 11.60
CA ASN A 267 16.61 -3.12 10.34
C ASN A 267 15.92 -1.84 9.81
N LEU A 268 15.47 -0.94 10.68
CA LEU A 268 14.96 0.37 10.25
C LEU A 268 16.07 1.23 9.62
N PHE A 269 17.32 1.13 10.08
CA PHE A 269 18.45 1.79 9.42
C PHE A 269 18.71 1.24 8.03
N ILE A 270 18.45 -0.04 7.74
CA ILE A 270 18.60 -0.62 6.40
C ILE A 270 17.66 0.06 5.40
N LEU A 271 16.52 0.61 5.85
CA LEU A 271 15.61 1.36 4.97
C LEU A 271 16.27 2.60 4.34
N THR A 272 17.34 3.13 4.94
CA THR A 272 18.07 4.26 4.34
C THR A 272 18.73 3.92 3.00
N ALA A 273 18.90 2.62 2.70
CA ALA A 273 19.34 2.18 1.38
C ALA A 273 18.33 2.54 0.28
N MET A 274 17.05 2.67 0.61
CA MET A 274 16.00 3.05 -0.35
C MET A 274 16.18 4.48 -0.86
N PRO A 275 16.20 5.53 -0.03
CA PRO A 275 16.43 6.90 -0.53
C PRO A 275 17.84 7.11 -1.08
N ALA A 276 18.86 6.41 -0.56
CA ALA A 276 20.22 6.48 -1.12
C ALA A 276 20.25 5.94 -2.55
N THR A 277 19.67 4.76 -2.78
CA THR A 277 19.57 4.18 -4.13
C THR A 277 18.69 5.04 -5.04
N ALA A 278 17.55 5.53 -4.54
CA ALA A 278 16.68 6.42 -5.31
C ALA A 278 17.40 7.67 -5.78
N SER A 279 18.18 8.28 -4.89
CA SER A 279 18.95 9.51 -5.23
C SER A 279 20.09 9.24 -6.21
N LEU A 280 20.74 8.08 -6.13
CA LEU A 280 21.75 7.70 -7.13
C LEU A 280 21.14 7.50 -8.52
N VAL A 281 19.99 6.82 -8.60
CA VAL A 281 19.25 6.63 -9.86
C VAL A 281 18.77 7.98 -10.41
N TYR A 282 18.23 8.82 -9.56
CA TYR A 282 17.77 10.16 -9.92
C TYR A 282 18.94 11.00 -10.48
N LEU A 283 20.05 11.04 -9.77
CA LEU A 283 21.27 11.75 -10.21
C LEU A 283 21.79 11.23 -11.55
N PHE A 284 21.80 9.91 -11.75
CA PHE A 284 22.19 9.27 -13.01
C PHE A 284 21.32 9.78 -14.18
N PHE A 285 19.99 9.80 -14.01
CA PHE A 285 19.08 10.27 -15.06
C PHE A 285 19.17 11.79 -15.29
N VAL A 286 19.41 12.59 -14.25
CA VAL A 286 19.68 14.03 -14.39
C VAL A 286 20.91 14.24 -15.27
N PHE A 287 22.00 13.53 -14.97
CA PHE A 287 23.24 13.61 -15.73
C PHE A 287 23.04 13.14 -17.18
N LEU A 288 22.37 12.01 -17.37
CA LEU A 288 22.11 11.45 -18.70
C LEU A 288 21.22 12.38 -19.55
N SER A 289 20.20 13.00 -18.97
CA SER A 289 19.35 13.98 -19.65
C SER A 289 20.12 15.25 -20.02
N ALA A 290 21.00 15.72 -19.15
CA ALA A 290 21.88 16.84 -19.44
C ALA A 290 22.85 16.55 -20.59
N ALA A 291 23.44 15.33 -20.60
CA ALA A 291 24.36 14.90 -21.67
C ALA A 291 23.61 14.67 -23.00
N ALA A 292 22.38 14.19 -22.98
CA ALA A 292 21.58 13.95 -24.18
C ALA A 292 20.90 15.23 -24.73
N GLY A 293 20.86 16.30 -23.96
CA GLY A 293 20.16 17.53 -24.31
C GLY A 293 18.64 17.39 -24.39
N CYS A 294 18.09 16.27 -23.87
CA CYS A 294 16.64 16.00 -23.85
C CYS A 294 16.27 15.12 -22.64
N ILE A 295 15.00 15.20 -22.23
CA ILE A 295 14.45 14.28 -21.23
C ILE A 295 14.15 12.95 -21.93
N LEU A 296 14.72 11.86 -21.42
CA LEU A 296 14.53 10.53 -22.00
C LEU A 296 13.10 10.05 -21.74
N PRO A 297 12.34 9.65 -22.77
CA PRO A 297 10.94 9.22 -22.66
C PRO A 297 10.81 7.79 -22.11
N THR A 298 11.58 7.46 -21.06
CA THR A 298 11.64 6.10 -20.53
C THR A 298 10.48 5.76 -19.57
N GLY A 299 9.76 6.77 -19.08
CA GLY A 299 8.66 6.59 -18.12
C GLY A 299 7.53 5.70 -18.63
N TRP A 300 7.25 5.74 -19.93
CA TRP A 300 6.24 4.87 -20.54
C TRP A 300 6.54 3.38 -20.40
N LEU A 301 7.83 3.00 -20.40
CA LEU A 301 8.20 1.60 -20.20
C LEU A 301 7.79 1.08 -18.83
N ILE A 302 8.11 1.83 -17.76
CA ILE A 302 7.74 1.42 -16.40
C ILE A 302 6.22 1.39 -16.23
N TYR A 303 5.53 2.34 -16.87
CA TYR A 303 4.07 2.40 -16.86
C TYR A 303 3.46 1.13 -17.45
N VAL A 304 3.87 0.73 -18.66
CA VAL A 304 3.38 -0.46 -19.35
C VAL A 304 3.73 -1.74 -18.59
N VAL A 305 4.98 -1.83 -18.08
CA VAL A 305 5.42 -2.99 -17.29
C VAL A 305 4.61 -3.12 -16.00
N ASN A 306 4.39 -2.03 -15.28
CA ASN A 306 3.56 -2.02 -14.08
C ASN A 306 2.13 -2.48 -14.36
N LEU A 307 1.53 -1.94 -15.41
CA LEU A 307 0.17 -2.31 -15.81
C LEU A 307 0.08 -3.82 -16.10
N ALA A 308 1.00 -4.34 -16.91
CA ALA A 308 1.03 -5.76 -17.29
C ALA A 308 1.24 -6.67 -16.07
N VAL A 309 2.22 -6.35 -15.21
CA VAL A 309 2.52 -7.13 -14.01
C VAL A 309 1.34 -7.14 -13.06
N CYS A 310 0.71 -5.99 -12.82
CA CYS A 310 -0.37 -5.90 -11.84
C CYS A 310 -1.66 -6.55 -12.31
N LEU A 311 -1.99 -6.46 -13.59
CA LEU A 311 -3.09 -7.22 -14.18
C LEU A 311 -2.83 -8.72 -14.10
N TRP A 312 -1.61 -9.16 -14.43
CA TRP A 312 -1.24 -10.57 -14.29
C TRP A 312 -1.35 -11.05 -12.84
N LEU A 313 -0.87 -10.26 -11.87
CA LEU A 313 -1.00 -10.57 -10.45
C LEU A 313 -2.47 -10.66 -10.01
N TYR A 314 -3.33 -9.77 -10.49
CA TYR A 314 -4.75 -9.79 -10.20
C TYR A 314 -5.43 -11.06 -10.72
N VAL A 315 -5.19 -11.39 -11.99
CA VAL A 315 -5.73 -12.61 -12.61
C VAL A 315 -5.20 -13.87 -11.92
N LYS A 316 -3.90 -13.90 -11.59
CA LYS A 316 -3.28 -15.01 -10.85
C LYS A 316 -3.88 -15.16 -9.47
N ALA A 317 -4.06 -14.07 -8.73
CA ALA A 317 -4.69 -14.08 -7.41
C ALA A 317 -6.14 -14.59 -7.48
N ALA A 318 -6.93 -14.07 -8.42
CA ALA A 318 -8.31 -14.50 -8.63
C ALA A 318 -8.42 -16.00 -8.97
N ARG A 319 -7.55 -16.50 -9.87
CA ARG A 319 -7.50 -17.94 -10.24
C ARG A 319 -7.13 -18.82 -9.04
N GLN A 320 -6.16 -18.43 -8.23
CA GLN A 320 -5.75 -19.20 -7.05
C GLN A 320 -6.88 -19.29 -6.01
N LEU A 321 -7.60 -18.19 -5.78
CA LEU A 321 -8.73 -18.20 -4.85
C LEU A 321 -9.94 -18.95 -5.42
N ASN A 322 -10.13 -18.94 -6.73
CA ASN A 322 -11.22 -19.72 -7.38
C ASN A 322 -10.98 -21.23 -7.32
N GLY A 323 -9.72 -21.68 -7.38
CA GLY A 323 -9.33 -23.09 -7.29
C GLY A 323 -9.24 -23.64 -5.86
N SER A 324 -9.35 -22.81 -4.84
CA SER A 324 -9.31 -23.23 -3.43
C SER A 324 -10.55 -24.04 -3.08
N LYS A 325 -10.35 -25.34 -2.76
CA LYS A 325 -11.45 -26.20 -2.30
C LYS A 325 -11.89 -25.78 -0.90
N PRO A 326 -13.20 -25.81 -0.60
CA PRO A 326 -13.67 -25.63 0.77
C PRO A 326 -12.98 -26.62 1.70
N ALA A 327 -12.61 -26.19 2.89
CA ALA A 327 -12.18 -27.11 3.95
C ALA A 327 -13.36 -28.04 4.26
N ALA A 328 -13.14 -29.35 4.06
CA ALA A 328 -14.12 -30.38 4.37
C ALA A 328 -14.33 -30.49 5.88
#